data_9fdf048c9ab12a6612662d3fd7060f1e
#
_entry.id   9fdf048c9ab12a6612662d3fd7060f1e
#
_cell.length_a   1.000
_cell.length_b   1.000
_cell.length_c   1.000
_cell.angle_alpha   90.00
_cell.angle_beta   90.00
_cell.angle_gamma   90.00
#
_symmetry.space_group_name_H-M   'P 1'
#
loop_
_entity.id
_entity.type
_entity.pdbx_description
1 polymer ?
#
loop_
_entity_poly.entity_id
_entity_poly.type
_entity_poly.pdbx_seq_one_letter_code
_entity_poly.pdbx_strand_id
1 'polypeptide(L)'
;RGIRRLDLAVSTHIHEDHLCGLLRAARITPPAVLWQTLPPDLYRSLRPLDGSVARNLSESKFMQALNDYGTLCALVEDHGGTILAPKSGQELVIAPDLTVQILSPSTKKQLALADEINALYNSANVCSTFLQRLDALDARMNNYSLILRLNYRGTRILLPGDTNVTGYDGIDPADLRADLFKVGHHGQKDGADEALAELIRPTAVVCCASSDRRYNSAHPDTMKLLADHGAALYLSVCPPVPGMQI
;
A
#
# COMPACT_ATOMS: atom_id res chain seq x y z
N ARG A 1 -15.31 -2.77 -20.11
CA ARG A 1 -16.14 -1.56 -20.01
C ARG A 1 -15.59 -0.36 -20.80
N GLY A 2 -14.62 -0.55 -21.70
CA GLY A 2 -14.15 0.49 -22.62
C GLY A 2 -13.25 1.58 -22.02
N ILE A 3 -12.67 1.38 -20.83
CA ILE A 3 -11.63 2.30 -20.31
C ILE A 3 -10.42 2.16 -21.22
N ARG A 4 -10.03 3.30 -21.83
CA ARG A 4 -8.91 3.36 -22.79
C ARG A 4 -7.72 4.14 -22.25
N ARG A 5 -7.87 4.79 -21.09
CA ARG A 5 -6.84 5.61 -20.46
C ARG A 5 -6.98 5.51 -18.94
N LEU A 6 -5.86 5.39 -18.26
CA LEU A 6 -5.72 5.61 -16.83
C LEU A 6 -4.99 6.93 -16.63
N ASP A 7 -5.64 7.92 -16.01
CA ASP A 7 -5.00 9.20 -15.74
C ASP A 7 -4.01 9.09 -14.59
N LEU A 8 -4.35 8.28 -13.56
CA LEU A 8 -3.52 8.06 -12.39
C LEU A 8 -3.59 6.59 -11.96
N ALA A 9 -2.44 6.01 -11.69
CA ALA A 9 -2.30 4.76 -10.94
C ALA A 9 -1.49 5.01 -9.66
N VAL A 10 -1.81 4.29 -8.59
CA VAL A 10 -1.12 4.41 -7.31
C VAL A 10 -0.63 3.03 -6.87
N SER A 11 0.70 2.88 -6.73
CA SER A 11 1.34 1.77 -6.05
C SER A 11 1.63 2.21 -4.62
N THR A 12 0.86 1.71 -3.66
CA THR A 12 1.00 2.15 -2.27
C THR A 12 2.33 1.72 -1.65
N HIS A 13 2.78 0.50 -1.94
CA HIS A 13 4.04 -0.07 -1.47
C HIS A 13 4.45 -1.27 -2.35
N ILE A 14 5.61 -1.88 -2.07
CA ILE A 14 6.20 -2.92 -2.91
C ILE A 14 5.93 -4.30 -2.30
N HIS A 15 4.69 -4.81 -2.48
CA HIS A 15 4.35 -6.21 -2.25
C HIS A 15 3.67 -6.81 -3.48
N GLU A 16 3.77 -8.12 -3.64
CA GLU A 16 3.31 -8.84 -4.84
C GLU A 16 1.82 -8.64 -5.09
N ASP A 17 0.99 -8.72 -4.07
CA ASP A 17 -0.47 -8.59 -4.14
C ASP A 17 -0.93 -7.15 -4.46
N HIS A 18 -0.07 -6.15 -4.30
CA HIS A 18 -0.33 -4.76 -4.72
C HIS A 18 0.21 -4.45 -6.12
N LEU A 19 1.25 -5.15 -6.56
CA LEU A 19 1.92 -4.85 -7.83
C LEU A 19 1.49 -5.75 -8.98
N CYS A 20 1.28 -7.05 -8.75
CA CYS A 20 1.02 -7.99 -9.84
C CYS A 20 -0.24 -7.64 -10.66
N GLY A 21 -1.32 -7.25 -9.97
CA GLY A 21 -2.56 -6.79 -10.61
C GLY A 21 -2.41 -5.45 -11.32
N LEU A 22 -1.70 -4.51 -10.67
CA LEU A 22 -1.44 -3.18 -11.22
C LEU A 22 -0.58 -3.26 -12.49
N LEU A 23 0.48 -4.07 -12.48
CA LEU A 23 1.34 -4.29 -13.64
C LEU A 23 0.56 -4.92 -14.82
N ARG A 24 -0.33 -5.89 -14.54
CA ARG A 24 -1.21 -6.47 -15.57
C ARG A 24 -2.15 -5.43 -16.17
N ALA A 25 -2.75 -4.57 -15.35
CA ALA A 25 -3.61 -3.48 -15.80
C ALA A 25 -2.84 -2.47 -16.64
N ALA A 26 -1.64 -2.08 -16.18
CA ALA A 26 -0.77 -1.13 -16.88
C ALA A 26 -0.28 -1.65 -18.25
N ARG A 27 -0.07 -2.95 -18.41
CA ARG A 27 0.25 -3.57 -19.72
C ARG A 27 -0.88 -3.43 -20.73
N ILE A 28 -2.13 -3.36 -20.27
CA ILE A 28 -3.31 -3.20 -21.15
C ILE A 28 -3.59 -1.72 -21.39
N THR A 29 -3.45 -0.91 -20.33
CA THR A 29 -3.77 0.52 -20.34
C THR A 29 -2.73 1.23 -19.48
N PRO A 30 -1.58 1.65 -20.06
CA PRO A 30 -0.54 2.36 -19.32
C PRO A 30 -1.08 3.64 -18.69
N PRO A 31 -0.79 3.90 -17.40
CA PRO A 31 -1.23 5.13 -16.75
C PRO A 31 -0.42 6.34 -17.25
N ALA A 32 -1.08 7.51 -17.33
CA ALA A 32 -0.40 8.76 -17.63
C ALA A 32 0.49 9.23 -16.47
N VAL A 33 0.07 8.91 -15.23
CA VAL A 33 0.83 9.20 -14.01
C VAL A 33 0.84 7.97 -13.12
N LEU A 34 2.01 7.62 -12.59
CA LEU A 34 2.18 6.61 -11.54
C LEU A 34 2.66 7.30 -10.26
N TRP A 35 1.87 7.19 -9.18
CA TRP A 35 2.33 7.52 -7.84
C TRP A 35 2.90 6.28 -7.16
N GLN A 36 4.04 6.45 -6.50
CA GLN A 36 4.73 5.40 -5.77
C GLN A 36 5.58 6.01 -4.64
N THR A 37 6.26 5.22 -3.82
CA THR A 37 6.91 5.67 -2.58
C THR A 37 8.38 6.01 -2.70
N LEU A 38 9.08 5.50 -3.72
CA LEU A 38 10.53 5.68 -3.88
C LEU A 38 10.86 6.94 -4.71
N PRO A 39 12.06 7.47 -4.61
CA PRO A 39 12.54 8.48 -5.56
C PRO A 39 12.33 8.02 -7.01
N PRO A 40 11.78 8.88 -7.90
CA PRO A 40 11.32 8.46 -9.23
C PRO A 40 12.38 7.77 -10.09
N ASP A 41 13.64 8.13 -9.94
CA ASP A 41 14.73 7.58 -10.75
C ASP A 41 15.37 6.30 -10.18
N LEU A 42 15.03 5.93 -8.95
CA LEU A 42 15.67 4.80 -8.27
C LEU A 42 15.49 3.48 -9.03
N TYR A 43 14.31 3.26 -9.64
CA TYR A 43 14.01 2.02 -10.35
C TYR A 43 15.01 1.73 -11.48
N ARG A 44 15.65 2.75 -12.07
CA ARG A 44 16.64 2.59 -13.15
C ARG A 44 17.94 1.93 -12.67
N SER A 45 18.19 1.97 -11.37
CA SER A 45 19.36 1.29 -10.76
C SER A 45 19.05 -0.14 -10.32
N LEU A 46 17.76 -0.54 -10.28
CA LEU A 46 17.35 -1.85 -9.86
C LEU A 46 17.64 -2.88 -10.96
N ARG A 47 18.35 -3.95 -10.61
CA ARG A 47 18.58 -5.09 -11.50
C ARG A 47 17.58 -6.20 -11.15
N PRO A 48 17.17 -7.02 -12.11
CA PRO A 48 16.34 -8.19 -11.82
C PRO A 48 17.01 -9.08 -10.77
N LEU A 49 16.27 -9.45 -9.74
CA LEU A 49 16.69 -10.38 -8.71
C LEU A 49 16.36 -11.81 -9.13
N ASP A 50 17.31 -12.72 -8.92
CA ASP A 50 17.10 -14.14 -9.19
C ASP A 50 16.37 -14.81 -8.03
N GLY A 51 15.10 -15.15 -8.24
CA GLY A 51 14.27 -15.82 -7.24
C GLY A 51 14.73 -17.22 -6.86
N SER A 52 15.69 -17.81 -7.60
CA SER A 52 16.21 -19.16 -7.29
C SER A 52 17.02 -19.21 -5.98
N VAL A 53 17.50 -18.07 -5.49
CA VAL A 53 18.23 -17.96 -4.22
C VAL A 53 17.31 -17.89 -2.99
N ALA A 54 16.01 -17.75 -3.18
CA ALA A 54 15.03 -17.66 -2.10
C ALA A 54 14.95 -18.97 -1.30
N ARG A 55 14.94 -18.87 0.03
CA ARG A 55 14.80 -20.01 0.95
C ARG A 55 13.34 -20.44 1.17
N ASN A 56 12.42 -19.52 0.90
CA ASN A 56 10.98 -19.72 1.12
C ASN A 56 10.13 -18.89 0.16
N LEU A 57 8.81 -19.12 0.20
CA LEU A 57 7.86 -18.46 -0.68
C LEU A 57 7.75 -16.94 -0.44
N SER A 58 7.88 -16.46 0.82
CA SER A 58 7.82 -15.02 1.12
C SER A 58 8.96 -14.27 0.45
N GLU A 59 10.19 -14.75 0.62
CA GLU A 59 11.37 -14.19 -0.04
C GLU A 59 11.24 -14.16 -1.57
N SER A 60 10.77 -15.27 -2.15
CA SER A 60 10.54 -15.37 -3.60
C SER A 60 9.50 -14.34 -4.08
N LYS A 61 8.40 -14.19 -3.36
CA LYS A 61 7.34 -13.22 -3.66
C LYS A 61 7.84 -11.78 -3.52
N PHE A 62 8.61 -11.47 -2.48
CA PHE A 62 9.12 -10.12 -2.30
C PHE A 62 10.18 -9.76 -3.34
N MET A 63 11.07 -10.68 -3.74
CA MET A 63 11.97 -10.48 -4.89
C MET A 63 11.19 -10.25 -6.18
N GLN A 64 10.11 -11.01 -6.42
CA GLN A 64 9.25 -10.80 -7.57
C GLN A 64 8.59 -9.42 -7.53
N ALA A 65 8.12 -8.96 -6.35
CA ALA A 65 7.54 -7.63 -6.19
C ALA A 65 8.54 -6.51 -6.53
N LEU A 66 9.80 -6.64 -6.12
CA LEU A 66 10.87 -5.70 -6.50
C LEU A 66 11.12 -5.69 -8.02
N ASN A 67 11.10 -6.87 -8.66
CA ASN A 67 11.22 -6.99 -10.11
C ASN A 67 10.02 -6.39 -10.84
N ASP A 68 8.81 -6.66 -10.35
CA ASP A 68 7.56 -6.13 -10.91
C ASP A 68 7.49 -4.60 -10.76
N TYR A 69 7.98 -4.06 -9.65
CA TYR A 69 8.09 -2.62 -9.43
C TYR A 69 8.98 -1.95 -10.50
N GLY A 70 10.18 -2.47 -10.73
CA GLY A 70 11.07 -1.98 -11.78
C GLY A 70 10.43 -2.06 -13.16
N THR A 71 9.76 -3.18 -13.44
CA THR A 71 9.05 -3.41 -14.71
C THR A 71 7.89 -2.44 -14.89
N LEU A 72 7.11 -2.18 -13.83
CA LEU A 72 5.99 -1.23 -13.87
C LEU A 72 6.48 0.19 -14.16
N CYS A 73 7.54 0.62 -13.48
CA CYS A 73 8.10 1.94 -13.68
C CYS A 73 8.62 2.12 -15.12
N ALA A 74 9.40 1.15 -15.62
CA ALA A 74 9.90 1.17 -16.99
C ALA A 74 8.76 1.21 -18.01
N LEU A 75 7.72 0.38 -17.83
CA LEU A 75 6.55 0.36 -18.71
C LEU A 75 5.84 1.72 -18.77
N VAL A 76 5.68 2.40 -17.64
CA VAL A 76 5.04 3.73 -17.58
C VAL A 76 5.86 4.76 -18.34
N GLU A 77 7.17 4.77 -18.13
CA GLU A 77 8.08 5.70 -18.80
C GLU A 77 8.16 5.44 -20.32
N ASP A 78 8.25 4.17 -20.74
CA ASP A 78 8.28 3.77 -22.16
C ASP A 78 7.03 4.20 -22.93
N HIS A 79 5.90 4.37 -22.22
CA HIS A 79 4.65 4.88 -22.80
C HIS A 79 4.43 6.38 -22.60
N GLY A 80 5.47 7.11 -22.18
CA GLY A 80 5.43 8.56 -21.99
C GLY A 80 4.68 9.01 -20.73
N GLY A 81 4.44 8.11 -19.79
CA GLY A 81 3.86 8.42 -18.48
C GLY A 81 4.90 9.07 -17.54
N THR A 82 4.41 9.68 -16.47
CA THR A 82 5.23 10.34 -15.46
C THR A 82 5.19 9.56 -14.15
N ILE A 83 6.35 9.32 -13.55
CA ILE A 83 6.48 8.67 -12.25
C ILE A 83 6.72 9.74 -11.19
N LEU A 84 5.90 9.74 -10.14
CA LEU A 84 5.98 10.69 -9.04
C LEU A 84 6.03 9.95 -7.71
N ALA A 85 6.74 10.55 -6.74
CA ALA A 85 6.79 10.09 -5.36
C ALA A 85 6.20 11.18 -4.44
N PRO A 86 4.87 11.27 -4.32
CA PRO A 86 4.25 12.24 -3.45
C PRO A 86 4.63 11.98 -1.99
N LYS A 87 4.66 13.04 -1.18
CA LYS A 87 5.10 13.00 0.20
C LYS A 87 4.15 13.73 1.13
N SER A 88 4.20 13.39 2.41
CA SER A 88 3.34 13.98 3.43
C SER A 88 3.38 15.52 3.41
N GLY A 89 2.22 16.12 3.67
CA GLY A 89 2.00 17.56 3.62
C GLY A 89 1.62 18.11 2.25
N GLN A 90 1.62 17.29 1.19
CA GLN A 90 1.12 17.70 -0.11
C GLN A 90 -0.41 17.51 -0.19
N GLU A 91 -1.08 18.48 -0.80
CA GLU A 91 -2.49 18.39 -1.19
C GLU A 91 -2.60 18.67 -2.69
N LEU A 92 -3.33 17.81 -3.38
CA LEU A 92 -3.44 17.83 -4.84
C LEU A 92 -4.91 17.81 -5.26
N VAL A 93 -5.28 18.68 -6.20
CA VAL A 93 -6.60 18.66 -6.83
C VAL A 93 -6.54 17.70 -8.03
N ILE A 94 -7.22 16.57 -7.92
CA ILE A 94 -7.24 15.53 -8.96
C ILE A 94 -8.38 15.76 -9.95
N ALA A 95 -9.52 16.25 -9.45
CA ALA A 95 -10.67 16.62 -10.23
C ALA A 95 -11.43 17.76 -9.51
N PRO A 96 -12.39 18.46 -10.16
CA PRO A 96 -13.10 19.58 -9.56
C PRO A 96 -13.67 19.30 -8.17
N ASP A 97 -14.15 18.08 -7.93
CA ASP A 97 -14.78 17.68 -6.67
C ASP A 97 -13.91 16.71 -5.86
N LEU A 98 -12.63 16.51 -6.23
CA LEU A 98 -11.75 15.52 -5.62
C LEU A 98 -10.40 16.14 -5.29
N THR A 99 -10.08 16.24 -4.01
CA THR A 99 -8.75 16.55 -3.51
C THR A 99 -8.14 15.33 -2.83
N VAL A 100 -6.83 15.24 -2.86
CA VAL A 100 -6.04 14.17 -2.22
C VAL A 100 -4.95 14.80 -1.37
N GLN A 101 -5.00 14.54 -0.09
CA GLN A 101 -3.93 14.86 0.85
C GLN A 101 -3.04 13.64 1.06
N ILE A 102 -1.73 13.84 0.98
CA ILE A 102 -0.74 12.80 1.23
C ILE A 102 -0.35 12.85 2.71
N LEU A 103 -0.67 11.80 3.47
CA LEU A 103 -0.36 11.71 4.90
C LEU A 103 0.96 11.00 5.17
N SER A 104 1.32 10.02 4.33
CA SER A 104 2.56 9.23 4.38
C SER A 104 2.97 8.83 2.97
N PRO A 105 4.27 8.58 2.70
CA PRO A 105 5.44 8.73 3.57
C PRO A 105 5.94 10.18 3.66
N SER A 106 6.68 10.48 4.74
CA SER A 106 7.48 11.70 4.80
C SER A 106 8.72 11.58 3.90
N THR A 107 9.34 12.71 3.56
CA THR A 107 10.63 12.72 2.83
C THR A 107 11.67 11.83 3.54
N LYS A 108 11.74 11.89 4.87
CA LYS A 108 12.66 11.06 5.67
C LYS A 108 12.37 9.56 5.48
N LYS A 109 11.10 9.14 5.49
CA LYS A 109 10.70 7.74 5.24
C LYS A 109 11.07 7.31 3.82
N GLN A 110 10.84 8.17 2.80
CA GLN A 110 11.19 7.86 1.41
C GLN A 110 12.70 7.65 1.23
N LEU A 111 13.52 8.52 1.80
CA LEU A 111 14.98 8.40 1.74
C LEU A 111 15.45 7.15 2.48
N ALA A 112 14.92 6.87 3.67
CA ALA A 112 15.26 5.66 4.42
C ALA A 112 14.94 4.39 3.61
N LEU A 113 13.76 4.33 2.96
CA LEU A 113 13.41 3.20 2.10
C LEU A 113 14.37 3.07 0.90
N ALA A 114 14.73 4.19 0.28
CA ALA A 114 15.69 4.19 -0.83
C ALA A 114 17.07 3.67 -0.40
N ASP A 115 17.54 4.10 0.78
CA ASP A 115 18.81 3.63 1.35
C ASP A 115 18.78 2.13 1.67
N GLU A 116 17.67 1.62 2.22
CA GLU A 116 17.50 0.19 2.49
C GLU A 116 17.50 -0.65 1.22
N ILE A 117 16.80 -0.20 0.17
CA ILE A 117 16.80 -0.87 -1.14
C ILE A 117 18.20 -0.83 -1.77
N ASN A 118 18.87 0.31 -1.77
CA ASN A 118 20.25 0.38 -2.26
C ASN A 118 21.19 -0.57 -1.48
N ALA A 119 21.06 -0.62 -0.16
CA ALA A 119 21.85 -1.52 0.67
C ALA A 119 21.55 -3.00 0.40
N LEU A 120 20.29 -3.34 0.11
CA LEU A 120 19.88 -4.68 -0.32
C LEU A 120 20.58 -5.07 -1.63
N TYR A 121 20.46 -4.24 -2.66
CA TYR A 121 21.04 -4.51 -3.98
C TYR A 121 22.58 -4.55 -3.96
N ASN A 122 23.23 -3.70 -3.16
CA ASN A 122 24.67 -3.72 -2.96
C ASN A 122 25.17 -4.98 -2.25
N SER A 123 24.30 -5.68 -1.53
CA SER A 123 24.65 -6.95 -0.85
C SER A 123 24.38 -8.21 -1.68
N ALA A 124 23.90 -8.07 -2.92
CA ALA A 124 23.48 -9.21 -3.76
C ALA A 124 24.57 -10.26 -4.01
N ASN A 125 25.84 -9.86 -3.93
CA ASN A 125 26.98 -10.79 -4.09
C ASN A 125 27.27 -11.66 -2.84
N VAL A 126 26.63 -11.38 -1.69
CA VAL A 126 26.77 -12.12 -0.42
C VAL A 126 25.40 -12.62 -0.01
N CYS A 127 25.05 -13.84 -0.45
CA CYS A 127 23.70 -14.41 -0.35
C CYS A 127 23.12 -14.32 1.08
N SER A 128 23.87 -14.64 2.12
CA SER A 128 23.35 -14.57 3.50
C SER A 128 23.00 -13.16 3.94
N THR A 129 23.82 -12.17 3.60
CA THR A 129 23.57 -10.75 3.92
C THR A 129 22.40 -10.21 3.11
N PHE A 130 22.31 -10.58 1.83
CA PHE A 130 21.22 -10.22 0.95
C PHE A 130 19.88 -10.72 1.50
N LEU A 131 19.75 -12.00 1.82
CA LEU A 131 18.51 -12.59 2.33
C LEU A 131 18.12 -12.01 3.70
N GLN A 132 19.09 -11.76 4.58
CA GLN A 132 18.81 -11.08 5.86
C GLN A 132 18.25 -9.67 5.66
N ARG A 133 18.80 -8.90 4.71
CA ARG A 133 18.29 -7.56 4.38
C ARG A 133 16.94 -7.62 3.70
N LEU A 134 16.73 -8.61 2.85
CA LEU A 134 15.45 -8.85 2.17
C LEU A 134 14.33 -9.09 3.19
N ASP A 135 14.54 -10.03 4.14
CA ASP A 135 13.58 -10.33 5.21
C ASP A 135 13.28 -9.08 6.08
N ALA A 136 14.32 -8.33 6.43
CA ALA A 136 14.16 -7.13 7.24
C ALA A 136 13.39 -6.01 6.52
N LEU A 137 13.57 -5.88 5.22
CA LEU A 137 12.85 -4.91 4.39
C LEU A 137 11.41 -5.34 4.18
N ASP A 138 11.16 -6.62 3.83
CA ASP A 138 9.82 -7.20 3.66
C ASP A 138 8.95 -6.97 4.91
N ALA A 139 9.49 -7.28 6.09
CA ALA A 139 8.79 -7.10 7.37
C ALA A 139 8.35 -5.66 7.69
N ARG A 140 8.95 -4.65 7.05
CA ARG A 140 8.65 -3.23 7.27
C ARG A 140 7.95 -2.57 6.10
N MET A 141 7.84 -3.26 4.96
CA MET A 141 7.39 -2.66 3.70
C MET A 141 5.98 -2.06 3.80
N ASN A 142 5.08 -2.68 4.55
CA ASN A 142 3.73 -2.19 4.79
C ASN A 142 3.72 -0.76 5.34
N ASN A 143 4.63 -0.42 6.26
CA ASN A 143 4.69 0.89 6.90
C ASN A 143 5.37 1.97 6.04
N TYR A 144 5.81 1.62 4.83
CA TYR A 144 6.22 2.55 3.78
C TYR A 144 5.07 2.90 2.82
N SER A 145 3.85 2.41 3.07
CA SER A 145 2.68 2.68 2.22
C SER A 145 2.40 4.17 2.05
N LEU A 146 1.96 4.52 0.84
CA LEU A 146 1.25 5.79 0.62
C LEU A 146 -0.06 5.75 1.40
N ILE A 147 -0.21 6.66 2.36
CA ILE A 147 -1.48 6.91 3.06
C ILE A 147 -2.10 8.15 2.43
N LEU A 148 -3.27 7.98 1.85
CA LEU A 148 -4.00 9.02 1.15
C LEU A 148 -5.31 9.34 1.88
N ARG A 149 -5.57 10.62 2.11
CA ARG A 149 -6.90 11.10 2.49
C ARG A 149 -7.52 11.83 1.31
N LEU A 150 -8.58 11.27 0.77
CA LEU A 150 -9.36 11.88 -0.29
C LEU A 150 -10.50 12.67 0.32
N ASN A 151 -10.82 13.82 -0.27
CA ASN A 151 -12.07 14.53 -0.04
C ASN A 151 -12.84 14.58 -1.36
N TYR A 152 -13.94 13.85 -1.41
CA TYR A 152 -14.82 13.83 -2.55
C TYR A 152 -16.18 14.36 -2.16
N ARG A 153 -16.52 15.58 -2.62
CA ARG A 153 -17.79 16.26 -2.32
C ARG A 153 -18.10 16.35 -0.81
N GLY A 154 -17.06 16.60 -0.01
CA GLY A 154 -17.18 16.67 1.45
C GLY A 154 -17.10 15.32 2.18
N THR A 155 -17.12 14.19 1.48
CA THR A 155 -16.86 12.87 2.07
C THR A 155 -15.36 12.62 2.15
N ARG A 156 -14.87 12.32 3.34
CA ARG A 156 -13.47 11.99 3.61
C ARG A 156 -13.25 10.50 3.51
N ILE A 157 -12.28 10.10 2.71
CA ILE A 157 -11.96 8.69 2.45
C ILE A 157 -10.49 8.49 2.82
N LEU A 158 -10.20 7.57 3.74
CA LEU A 158 -8.84 7.20 4.12
C LEU A 158 -8.43 5.89 3.46
N LEU A 159 -7.35 5.95 2.66
CA LEU A 159 -6.77 4.82 1.95
C LEU A 159 -5.32 4.63 2.42
N PRO A 160 -5.05 3.75 3.38
CA PRO A 160 -3.72 3.61 4.00
C PRO A 160 -2.80 2.61 3.31
N GLY A 161 -3.19 2.00 2.18
CA GLY A 161 -2.48 0.82 1.69
C GLY A 161 -2.55 -0.32 2.71
N ASP A 162 -1.40 -0.87 3.07
CA ASP A 162 -1.30 -1.93 4.08
C ASP A 162 -0.59 -1.48 5.35
N THR A 163 -0.64 -0.17 5.61
CA THR A 163 -0.06 0.40 6.84
C THR A 163 -0.61 -0.30 8.08
N ASN A 164 0.30 -0.76 8.94
CA ASN A 164 0.01 -1.28 10.27
C ASN A 164 -0.25 -0.14 11.24
N VAL A 165 -0.85 -0.40 12.41
CA VAL A 165 -1.15 0.62 13.43
C VAL A 165 0.05 1.54 13.70
N THR A 166 1.26 0.99 13.85
CA THR A 166 2.48 1.78 14.10
C THR A 166 2.93 2.66 12.92
N GLY A 167 2.42 2.40 11.73
CA GLY A 167 2.76 3.19 10.54
C GLY A 167 2.08 4.57 10.49
N TYR A 168 1.08 4.78 11.34
CA TYR A 168 0.39 6.08 11.48
C TYR A 168 1.09 7.04 12.44
N ASP A 169 2.14 6.59 13.13
CA ASP A 169 2.90 7.42 14.07
C ASP A 169 3.41 8.70 13.40
N GLY A 170 3.17 9.83 14.07
CA GLY A 170 3.58 11.15 13.60
C GLY A 170 2.64 11.79 12.57
N ILE A 171 1.52 11.17 12.23
CA ILE A 171 0.44 11.82 11.46
C ILE A 171 -0.43 12.61 12.46
N ASP A 172 -0.84 13.82 12.06
CA ASP A 172 -1.76 14.61 12.89
C ASP A 172 -3.09 13.85 13.06
N PRO A 173 -3.56 13.61 14.28
CA PRO A 173 -4.84 12.96 14.52
C PRO A 173 -6.03 13.59 13.78
N ALA A 174 -6.02 14.90 13.57
CA ALA A 174 -7.06 15.60 12.82
C ALA A 174 -7.11 15.19 11.34
N ASP A 175 -5.98 14.78 10.78
CA ASP A 175 -5.86 14.31 9.41
C ASP A 175 -6.33 12.86 9.21
N LEU A 176 -6.43 12.07 10.29
CA LEU A 176 -6.89 10.68 10.21
C LEU A 176 -8.41 10.55 10.15
N ARG A 177 -9.15 11.59 10.54
CA ARG A 177 -10.62 11.55 10.54
C ARG A 177 -11.17 11.30 9.14
N ALA A 178 -11.97 10.23 9.00
CA ALA A 178 -12.56 9.82 7.73
C ALA A 178 -13.98 9.28 7.90
N ASP A 179 -14.81 9.46 6.87
CA ASP A 179 -16.17 8.93 6.82
C ASP A 179 -16.16 7.50 6.25
N LEU A 180 -15.25 7.22 5.30
CA LEU A 180 -14.97 5.90 4.77
C LEU A 180 -13.51 5.54 5.01
N PHE A 181 -13.26 4.37 5.56
CA PHE A 181 -11.93 3.82 5.83
C PHE A 181 -11.72 2.50 5.11
N LYS A 182 -10.74 2.42 4.19
CA LYS A 182 -10.21 1.12 3.77
C LYS A 182 -9.29 0.65 4.88
N VAL A 183 -9.64 -0.43 5.58
CA VAL A 183 -8.80 -0.92 6.67
C VAL A 183 -7.42 -1.33 6.14
N GLY A 184 -6.37 -0.99 6.90
CA GLY A 184 -5.00 -1.34 6.57
C GLY A 184 -4.77 -2.84 6.56
N HIS A 185 -3.70 -3.27 5.88
CA HIS A 185 -3.19 -4.65 5.89
C HIS A 185 -4.29 -5.72 5.74
N HIS A 186 -5.21 -5.50 4.78
CA HIS A 186 -6.36 -6.40 4.48
C HIS A 186 -7.22 -6.74 5.71
N GLY A 187 -7.23 -5.87 6.73
CA GLY A 187 -7.94 -6.12 7.99
C GLY A 187 -7.31 -7.21 8.85
N GLN A 188 -6.01 -7.46 8.74
CA GLN A 188 -5.29 -8.29 9.70
C GLN A 188 -5.33 -7.67 11.10
N LYS A 189 -4.88 -8.41 12.11
CA LYS A 189 -4.96 -7.99 13.51
C LYS A 189 -4.26 -6.67 13.81
N ASP A 190 -3.22 -6.36 13.05
CA ASP A 190 -2.42 -5.13 13.13
C ASP A 190 -2.92 -3.99 12.20
N GLY A 191 -3.99 -4.22 11.45
CA GLY A 191 -4.57 -3.24 10.52
C GLY A 191 -5.39 -2.14 11.19
N ALA A 192 -5.89 -2.38 12.41
CA ALA A 192 -6.55 -1.38 13.26
C ALA A 192 -6.54 -1.83 14.73
N ASP A 193 -6.52 -0.85 15.64
CA ASP A 193 -6.73 -1.01 17.07
C ASP A 193 -7.75 0.01 17.59
N GLU A 194 -8.05 -0.04 18.89
CA GLU A 194 -9.00 0.83 19.56
C GLU A 194 -8.67 2.31 19.36
N ALA A 195 -7.40 2.68 19.58
CA ALA A 195 -6.95 4.07 19.47
C ALA A 195 -7.11 4.61 18.04
N LEU A 196 -6.75 3.80 17.02
CA LEU A 196 -6.89 4.18 15.63
C LEU A 196 -8.37 4.29 15.21
N ALA A 197 -9.21 3.37 15.67
CA ALA A 197 -10.67 3.41 15.42
C ALA A 197 -11.30 4.68 16.00
N GLU A 198 -10.91 5.07 17.22
CA GLU A 198 -11.35 6.31 17.88
C GLU A 198 -10.88 7.58 17.14
N LEU A 199 -9.69 7.58 16.56
CA LEU A 199 -9.17 8.70 15.79
C LEU A 199 -9.87 8.84 14.43
N ILE A 200 -10.02 7.74 13.69
CA ILE A 200 -10.63 7.74 12.36
C ILE A 200 -12.14 7.98 12.44
N ARG A 201 -12.83 7.27 13.34
CA ARG A 201 -14.30 7.28 13.52
C ARG A 201 -15.06 7.11 12.21
N PRO A 202 -14.82 6.04 11.46
CA PRO A 202 -15.46 5.85 10.18
C PRO A 202 -16.93 5.47 10.36
N THR A 203 -17.79 5.92 9.44
CA THR A 203 -19.17 5.42 9.34
C THR A 203 -19.25 4.19 8.43
N ALA A 204 -18.28 4.02 7.54
CA ALA A 204 -18.16 2.89 6.65
C ALA A 204 -16.71 2.39 6.59
N VAL A 205 -16.55 1.07 6.62
CA VAL A 205 -15.24 0.40 6.50
C VAL A 205 -15.26 -0.54 5.31
N VAL A 206 -14.26 -0.45 4.45
CA VAL A 206 -14.03 -1.39 3.35
C VAL A 206 -12.84 -2.27 3.69
N CYS A 207 -13.02 -3.58 3.63
CA CYS A 207 -11.95 -4.57 3.79
C CYS A 207 -11.78 -5.37 2.51
N CYS A 208 -10.63 -5.20 1.85
CA CYS A 208 -10.23 -5.98 0.68
C CYS A 208 -9.40 -7.17 1.16
N ALA A 209 -10.04 -8.30 1.43
CA ALA A 209 -9.41 -9.52 1.91
C ALA A 209 -9.48 -10.63 0.85
N SER A 210 -8.56 -11.58 0.92
CA SER A 210 -8.58 -12.81 0.13
C SER A 210 -9.40 -13.90 0.82
N SER A 211 -9.97 -14.81 0.03
CA SER A 211 -10.52 -16.09 0.55
C SER A 211 -9.42 -17.01 1.11
N ASP A 212 -8.16 -16.72 0.78
CA ASP A 212 -7.01 -17.45 1.32
C ASP A 212 -6.72 -17.03 2.75
N ARG A 213 -7.07 -17.91 3.69
CA ARG A 213 -6.93 -17.67 5.13
C ARG A 213 -5.50 -17.82 5.66
N ARG A 214 -4.52 -18.15 4.83
CA ARG A 214 -3.12 -18.30 5.25
C ARG A 214 -2.55 -17.02 5.87
N TYR A 215 -3.02 -15.87 5.43
CA TYR A 215 -2.56 -14.56 5.91
C TYR A 215 -3.45 -13.96 6.99
N ASN A 216 -4.47 -14.70 7.45
CA ASN A 216 -5.40 -14.25 8.49
C ASN A 216 -6.05 -12.88 8.20
N SER A 217 -6.22 -12.56 6.90
CA SER A 217 -6.84 -11.31 6.44
C SER A 217 -8.33 -11.31 6.70
N ALA A 218 -8.89 -10.11 6.92
CA ALA A 218 -10.19 -9.87 7.52
C ALA A 218 -10.29 -10.58 8.89
N HIS A 219 -9.37 -10.24 9.80
CA HIS A 219 -9.36 -10.86 11.15
C HIS A 219 -10.66 -10.55 11.88
N PRO A 220 -11.35 -11.56 12.48
CA PRO A 220 -12.63 -11.37 13.12
C PRO A 220 -12.61 -10.29 14.21
N ASP A 221 -11.55 -10.25 15.04
CA ASP A 221 -11.43 -9.25 16.12
C ASP A 221 -11.32 -7.82 15.56
N THR A 222 -10.56 -7.62 14.48
CA THR A 222 -10.42 -6.32 13.82
C THR A 222 -11.76 -5.87 13.22
N MET A 223 -12.48 -6.78 12.57
CA MET A 223 -13.80 -6.48 12.01
C MET A 223 -14.81 -6.17 13.12
N LYS A 224 -14.80 -6.97 14.18
CA LYS A 224 -15.67 -6.73 15.35
C LYS A 224 -15.37 -5.39 16.01
N LEU A 225 -14.12 -5.05 16.24
CA LEU A 225 -13.68 -3.77 16.78
C LEU A 225 -14.29 -2.60 15.99
N LEU A 226 -14.13 -2.61 14.67
CA LEU A 226 -14.60 -1.53 13.80
C LEU A 226 -16.15 -1.44 13.78
N ALA A 227 -16.84 -2.59 13.85
CA ALA A 227 -18.29 -2.63 13.95
C ALA A 227 -18.79 -2.11 15.31
N ASP A 228 -18.13 -2.45 16.41
CA ASP A 228 -18.46 -1.98 17.77
C ASP A 228 -18.29 -0.46 17.87
N HIS A 229 -17.40 0.16 17.06
CA HIS A 229 -17.29 1.61 16.89
C HIS A 229 -18.36 2.23 15.96
N GLY A 230 -19.35 1.46 15.54
CA GLY A 230 -20.50 1.92 14.76
C GLY A 230 -20.29 1.97 13.26
N ALA A 231 -19.21 1.42 12.73
CA ALA A 231 -18.98 1.39 11.30
C ALA A 231 -19.77 0.29 10.58
N ALA A 232 -20.38 0.61 9.44
CA ALA A 232 -20.89 -0.38 8.50
C ALA A 232 -19.73 -1.06 7.77
N LEU A 233 -19.69 -2.40 7.77
CA LEU A 233 -18.61 -3.19 7.16
C LEU A 233 -18.96 -3.63 5.74
N TYR A 234 -18.04 -3.41 4.81
CA TYR A 234 -18.09 -3.89 3.42
C TYR A 234 -16.85 -4.75 3.15
N LEU A 235 -17.05 -6.05 2.97
CA LEU A 235 -15.96 -7.01 2.84
C LEU A 235 -16.00 -7.69 1.48
N SER A 236 -14.85 -7.81 0.82
CA SER A 236 -14.72 -8.61 -0.41
C SER A 236 -14.86 -10.11 -0.14
N VAL A 237 -14.41 -10.56 1.04
CA VAL A 237 -14.63 -11.91 1.58
C VAL A 237 -14.95 -11.80 3.06
N CYS A 238 -16.10 -12.32 3.48
CA CYS A 238 -16.56 -12.21 4.87
C CYS A 238 -16.00 -13.34 5.73
N PRO A 239 -15.24 -13.03 6.81
CA PRO A 239 -14.92 -14.00 7.83
C PRO A 239 -16.13 -14.26 8.72
N PRO A 240 -16.18 -15.40 9.46
CA PRO A 240 -17.12 -15.55 10.53
C PRO A 240 -16.79 -14.55 11.65
N VAL A 241 -17.56 -13.49 11.79
CA VAL A 241 -17.39 -12.49 12.86
C VAL A 241 -18.37 -12.82 13.97
N PRO A 242 -17.91 -13.14 15.20
CA PRO A 242 -18.79 -13.47 16.30
C PRO A 242 -19.77 -12.33 16.60
N GLY A 243 -21.06 -12.66 16.69
CA GLY A 243 -22.13 -11.70 17.00
C GLY A 243 -22.63 -10.86 15.82
N MET A 244 -22.07 -11.02 14.61
CA MET A 244 -22.62 -10.44 13.40
C MET A 244 -23.46 -11.49 12.64
N GLN A 245 -24.71 -11.16 12.36
CA GLN A 245 -25.50 -11.87 11.35
C GLN A 245 -25.20 -11.21 10.00
N ILE A 246 -24.76 -12.01 9.05
CA ILE A 246 -24.45 -11.61 7.69
C ILE A 246 -25.60 -12.00 6.80
#